data_b6b0a1de03f92ec9f2ef1b21c5490cff
#
_entry.id   b6b0a1de03f92ec9f2ef1b21c5490cff
#
_cell.length_a   1.000
_cell.length_b   1.000
_cell.length_c   1.000
_cell.angle_alpha   90.00
_cell.angle_beta   90.00
_cell.angle_gamma   90.00
#
_symmetry.space_group_name_H-M   'P 1'
#
loop_
_entity.id
_entity.type
_entity.pdbx_description
1 polymer ?
#
loop_
_entity_poly.entity_id
_entity_poly.type
_entity_poly.pdbx_seq_one_letter_code
_entity_poly.pdbx_strand_id
1 'polypeptide(L)'
;MNIIITGGAGFIGSNFVFHMLRENPQDRVICLDKLTYAGNLSTLAPVMGQDNFRFVKADICDRDAVYSLFEEEYPDVVVNFAAESHVDRSIENPAIFLETNIMGTAVLMDACRKYGIQRYHQVSTDEVYGDLPLDRPDLFFTETTPIHTSSPYSSSKASADLLVLAYHRTYGLPVTISRCSNNYGPYHFPEKLIPLMIINALHDKPLPVYGDGLNVRDWLYVEDHCRAIDLILQKGRVGEVYNVGGHNEMKNIDIVKLICKALGKPESLIHHVTDRKGHDQRYAIDPTKIHEELGWLPETKFADGIKKTIQWYLDHEDWWQPIISGEYQQYYQKMYGSRG
;
A
#
# COMPACT_ATOMS: atom_id res chain seq x y z
N MET A 1 5.65 -2.86 23.49
CA MET A 1 4.83 -3.92 22.88
C MET A 1 5.68 -4.72 21.89
N ASN A 2 5.31 -5.98 21.63
CA ASN A 2 5.87 -6.77 20.54
C ASN A 2 4.92 -6.70 19.36
N ILE A 3 5.38 -6.13 18.25
CA ILE A 3 4.54 -5.83 17.08
C ILE A 3 5.05 -6.62 15.89
N ILE A 4 4.21 -7.51 15.32
CA ILE A 4 4.49 -8.13 14.02
C ILE A 4 3.95 -7.23 12.92
N ILE A 5 4.83 -6.83 12.00
CA ILE A 5 4.50 -6.09 10.77
C ILE A 5 4.76 -7.02 9.61
N THR A 6 3.69 -7.49 8.94
CA THR A 6 3.83 -8.32 7.74
C THR A 6 3.94 -7.44 6.49
N GLY A 7 4.70 -7.88 5.49
CA GLY A 7 4.94 -7.06 4.28
C GLY A 7 5.82 -5.84 4.54
N GLY A 8 6.63 -5.87 5.63
CA GLY A 8 7.42 -4.73 6.06
C GLY A 8 8.66 -4.43 5.20
N ALA A 9 9.02 -5.31 4.25
CA ALA A 9 10.06 -5.01 3.25
C ALA A 9 9.49 -4.35 1.97
N GLY A 10 8.17 -4.20 1.89
CA GLY A 10 7.46 -3.47 0.83
C GLY A 10 7.37 -1.97 1.11
N PHE A 11 6.71 -1.23 0.22
CA PHE A 11 6.65 0.24 0.25
C PHE A 11 6.03 0.81 1.53
N ILE A 12 4.73 0.58 1.77
CA ILE A 12 4.05 1.18 2.92
C ILE A 12 4.54 0.53 4.21
N GLY A 13 4.73 -0.80 4.20
CA GLY A 13 5.18 -1.56 5.37
C GLY A 13 6.54 -1.11 5.89
N SER A 14 7.53 -0.83 5.02
CA SER A 14 8.85 -0.34 5.45
C SER A 14 8.79 1.06 6.06
N ASN A 15 8.01 1.97 5.45
CA ASN A 15 7.78 3.29 6.03
C ASN A 15 7.11 3.19 7.41
N PHE A 16 6.20 2.22 7.58
CA PHE A 16 5.57 1.98 8.88
C PHE A 16 6.55 1.37 9.90
N VAL A 17 7.44 0.46 9.47
CA VAL A 17 8.53 -0.05 10.32
C VAL A 17 9.41 1.12 10.82
N PHE A 18 9.83 2.01 9.92
CA PHE A 18 10.64 3.19 10.29
C PHE A 18 9.88 4.14 11.22
N HIS A 19 8.59 4.36 10.95
CA HIS A 19 7.73 5.17 11.80
C HIS A 19 7.66 4.60 13.22
N MET A 20 7.35 3.31 13.36
CA MET A 20 7.22 2.67 14.68
C MET A 20 8.51 2.69 15.48
N LEU A 21 9.65 2.38 14.85
CA LEU A 21 10.95 2.42 15.52
C LEU A 21 11.36 3.83 15.96
N ARG A 22 10.94 4.86 15.23
CA ARG A 22 11.23 6.27 15.55
C ARG A 22 10.30 6.82 16.63
N GLU A 23 8.98 6.63 16.47
CA GLU A 23 7.97 7.24 17.35
C GLU A 23 7.72 6.40 18.62
N ASN A 24 7.93 5.09 18.53
CA ASN A 24 7.69 4.14 19.62
C ASN A 24 8.95 3.32 19.93
N PRO A 25 10.07 3.96 20.33
CA PRO A 25 11.37 3.28 20.48
C PRO A 25 11.41 2.24 21.61
N GLN A 26 10.39 2.17 22.45
CA GLN A 26 10.23 1.16 23.50
C GLN A 26 9.63 -0.14 22.96
N ASP A 27 9.04 -0.09 21.77
CA ASP A 27 8.40 -1.25 21.17
C ASP A 27 9.42 -2.08 20.39
N ARG A 28 9.19 -3.39 20.37
CA ARG A 28 9.94 -4.35 19.55
C ARG A 28 9.18 -4.60 18.26
N VAL A 29 9.81 -4.37 17.14
CA VAL A 29 9.24 -4.55 15.80
C VAL A 29 9.81 -5.82 15.17
N ILE A 30 8.91 -6.75 14.83
CA ILE A 30 9.21 -7.97 14.10
C ILE A 30 8.64 -7.84 12.69
N CYS A 31 9.50 -7.69 11.70
CA CYS A 31 9.11 -7.59 10.29
C CYS A 31 9.07 -8.97 9.66
N LEU A 32 7.90 -9.44 9.26
CA LEU A 32 7.72 -10.67 8.49
C LEU A 32 7.47 -10.35 7.02
N ASP A 33 8.32 -10.86 6.12
CA ASP A 33 8.16 -10.66 4.68
C ASP A 33 8.69 -11.88 3.90
N LYS A 34 7.97 -12.21 2.83
CA LYS A 34 8.35 -13.33 1.93
C LYS A 34 9.46 -12.93 0.96
N LEU A 35 9.69 -11.62 0.76
CA LEU A 35 10.59 -11.04 -0.24
C LEU A 35 10.22 -11.48 -1.65
N THR A 36 8.98 -11.19 -2.06
CA THR A 36 8.55 -11.32 -3.46
C THR A 36 9.11 -10.15 -4.28
N TYR A 37 8.64 -9.98 -5.51
CA TYR A 37 9.15 -8.97 -6.43
C TYR A 37 9.16 -7.52 -5.89
N ALA A 38 8.22 -7.16 -5.02
CA ALA A 38 8.10 -5.81 -4.43
C ALA A 38 8.68 -5.68 -3.02
N GLY A 39 9.10 -6.78 -2.40
CA GLY A 39 9.74 -6.81 -1.09
C GLY A 39 11.27 -6.84 -1.24
N ASN A 40 11.95 -5.77 -0.80
CA ASN A 40 13.39 -5.65 -0.92
C ASN A 40 14.07 -5.49 0.44
N LEU A 41 14.96 -6.43 0.78
CA LEU A 41 15.66 -6.40 2.07
C LEU A 41 16.56 -5.15 2.20
N SER A 42 17.09 -4.62 1.08
CA SER A 42 17.86 -3.37 1.05
C SER A 42 17.06 -2.17 1.57
N THR A 43 15.73 -2.18 1.44
CA THR A 43 14.86 -1.15 2.02
C THR A 43 14.99 -1.07 3.53
N LEU A 44 15.17 -2.21 4.21
CA LEU A 44 15.28 -2.30 5.66
C LEU A 44 16.71 -2.10 6.19
N ALA A 45 17.71 -1.90 5.30
CA ALA A 45 19.11 -1.74 5.70
C ALA A 45 19.33 -0.72 6.82
N PRO A 46 18.63 0.45 6.86
CA PRO A 46 18.81 1.43 7.93
C PRO A 46 18.47 0.94 9.34
N VAL A 47 17.66 -0.11 9.46
CA VAL A 47 17.17 -0.60 10.77
C VAL A 47 17.65 -2.00 11.13
N MET A 48 18.32 -2.70 10.22
CA MET A 48 18.78 -4.09 10.43
C MET A 48 19.72 -4.30 11.63
N GLY A 49 20.39 -3.25 12.11
CA GLY A 49 21.28 -3.30 13.27
C GLY A 49 20.67 -2.83 14.59
N GLN A 50 19.38 -2.51 14.62
CA GLN A 50 18.72 -2.02 15.84
C GLN A 50 18.31 -3.19 16.75
N ASP A 51 18.55 -3.07 18.05
CA ASP A 51 18.25 -4.14 19.04
C ASP A 51 16.76 -4.46 19.17
N ASN A 52 15.90 -3.47 18.88
CA ASN A 52 14.45 -3.59 18.93
C ASN A 52 13.81 -3.92 17.57
N PHE A 53 14.62 -4.29 16.56
CA PHE A 53 14.16 -4.71 15.24
C PHE A 53 14.61 -6.13 14.92
N ARG A 54 13.69 -6.94 14.37
CA ARG A 54 14.00 -8.29 13.84
C ARG A 54 13.32 -8.48 12.48
N PHE A 55 14.10 -8.96 11.51
CA PHE A 55 13.57 -9.41 10.23
C PHE A 55 13.41 -10.93 10.21
N VAL A 56 12.26 -11.41 9.71
CA VAL A 56 11.93 -12.83 9.53
C VAL A 56 11.45 -13.04 8.09
N LYS A 57 12.17 -13.87 7.34
CA LYS A 57 11.75 -14.27 6.00
C LYS A 57 10.77 -15.41 6.09
N ALA A 58 9.48 -15.15 5.88
CA ALA A 58 8.43 -16.17 5.86
C ALA A 58 7.25 -15.73 4.99
N ASP A 59 6.43 -16.70 4.56
CA ASP A 59 5.17 -16.49 3.87
C ASP A 59 4.03 -16.46 4.89
N ILE A 60 3.13 -15.48 4.82
CA ILE A 60 1.93 -15.44 5.66
C ILE A 60 0.99 -16.63 5.42
N CYS A 61 1.11 -17.29 4.27
CA CYS A 61 0.38 -18.52 3.95
C CYS A 61 0.97 -19.76 4.62
N ASP A 62 2.23 -19.70 5.08
CA ASP A 62 2.88 -20.79 5.79
C ASP A 62 2.43 -20.80 7.26
N ARG A 63 1.43 -21.65 7.54
CA ARG A 63 0.85 -21.76 8.89
C ARG A 63 1.87 -22.12 9.95
N ASP A 64 2.78 -23.05 9.65
CA ASP A 64 3.75 -23.55 10.63
C ASP A 64 4.77 -22.46 10.95
N ALA A 65 5.27 -21.75 9.93
CA ALA A 65 6.18 -20.63 10.12
C ALA A 65 5.53 -19.48 10.92
N VAL A 66 4.27 -19.12 10.60
CA VAL A 66 3.53 -18.08 11.32
C VAL A 66 3.30 -18.48 12.78
N TYR A 67 2.88 -19.70 13.04
CA TYR A 67 2.61 -20.17 14.40
C TYR A 67 3.89 -20.24 15.23
N SER A 68 4.99 -20.75 14.65
CA SER A 68 6.30 -20.76 15.32
C SER A 68 6.77 -19.35 15.69
N LEU A 69 6.55 -18.37 14.79
CA LEU A 69 6.88 -16.99 15.07
C LEU A 69 6.06 -16.42 16.24
N PHE A 70 4.76 -16.70 16.30
CA PHE A 70 3.91 -16.26 17.40
C PHE A 70 4.30 -16.92 18.73
N GLU A 71 4.73 -18.18 18.71
CA GLU A 71 5.23 -18.90 19.90
C GLU A 71 6.58 -18.34 20.38
N GLU A 72 7.43 -17.87 19.47
CA GLU A 72 8.73 -17.30 19.80
C GLU A 72 8.63 -15.86 20.29
N GLU A 73 7.84 -15.01 19.61
CA GLU A 73 7.85 -13.56 19.81
C GLU A 73 6.74 -13.06 20.76
N TYR A 74 5.70 -13.86 21.02
CA TYR A 74 4.54 -13.47 21.85
C TYR A 74 3.99 -12.08 21.47
N PRO A 75 3.52 -11.89 20.24
CA PRO A 75 3.13 -10.56 19.77
C PRO A 75 1.91 -10.02 20.52
N ASP A 76 1.95 -8.73 20.83
CA ASP A 76 0.80 -7.98 21.34
C ASP A 76 -0.09 -7.51 20.19
N VAL A 77 0.55 -7.09 19.08
CA VAL A 77 -0.11 -6.44 17.94
C VAL A 77 0.39 -7.06 16.64
N VAL A 78 -0.54 -7.22 15.68
CA VAL A 78 -0.21 -7.60 14.30
C VAL A 78 -0.76 -6.54 13.35
N VAL A 79 0.09 -6.04 12.45
CA VAL A 79 -0.29 -5.10 11.38
C VAL A 79 0.00 -5.78 10.04
N ASN A 80 -1.06 -6.05 9.28
CA ASN A 80 -0.95 -6.79 8.03
C ASN A 80 -0.88 -5.85 6.80
N PHE A 81 0.35 -5.66 6.29
CA PHE A 81 0.59 -5.03 4.99
C PHE A 81 0.85 -6.05 3.88
N ALA A 82 1.17 -7.30 4.24
CA ALA A 82 1.49 -8.33 3.25
C ALA A 82 0.31 -8.56 2.29
N ALA A 83 0.55 -8.32 1.02
CA ALA A 83 -0.42 -8.49 -0.04
C ALA A 83 0.25 -8.53 -1.42
N GLU A 84 -0.33 -9.28 -2.34
CA GLU A 84 -0.17 -9.00 -3.77
C GLU A 84 -0.99 -7.74 -4.10
N SER A 85 -0.37 -6.72 -4.77
CA SER A 85 -0.96 -5.37 -4.82
C SER A 85 -1.02 -4.71 -6.20
N HIS A 86 -0.58 -5.37 -7.28
CA HIS A 86 -0.59 -4.78 -8.60
C HIS A 86 -1.77 -5.26 -9.43
N VAL A 87 -2.67 -4.34 -9.82
CA VAL A 87 -3.91 -4.67 -10.53
C VAL A 87 -3.63 -5.42 -11.83
N ASP A 88 -2.68 -4.96 -12.68
CA ASP A 88 -2.35 -5.64 -13.95
C ASP A 88 -1.89 -7.08 -13.71
N ARG A 89 -1.08 -7.34 -12.68
CA ARG A 89 -0.66 -8.70 -12.29
C ARG A 89 -1.85 -9.54 -11.85
N SER A 90 -2.86 -8.94 -11.19
CA SER A 90 -4.07 -9.65 -10.77
C SER A 90 -4.95 -10.09 -11.93
N ILE A 91 -4.92 -9.34 -13.04
CA ILE A 91 -5.64 -9.68 -14.28
C ILE A 91 -4.95 -10.88 -14.98
N GLU A 92 -3.62 -10.91 -14.92
CA GLU A 92 -2.83 -12.00 -15.52
C GLU A 92 -2.85 -13.30 -14.69
N ASN A 93 -2.72 -13.18 -13.37
CA ASN A 93 -2.67 -14.32 -12.45
C ASN A 93 -3.47 -14.04 -11.17
N PRO A 94 -4.80 -14.17 -11.20
CA PRO A 94 -5.62 -13.87 -10.02
C PRO A 94 -5.39 -14.86 -8.86
N ALA A 95 -4.95 -16.09 -9.12
CA ALA A 95 -4.83 -17.13 -8.10
C ALA A 95 -3.90 -16.74 -6.96
N ILE A 96 -2.74 -16.16 -7.26
CA ILE A 96 -1.78 -15.74 -6.23
C ILE A 96 -2.33 -14.63 -5.32
N PHE A 97 -3.24 -13.79 -5.84
CA PHE A 97 -3.92 -12.75 -5.05
C PHE A 97 -4.91 -13.36 -4.06
N LEU A 98 -5.64 -14.41 -4.48
CA LEU A 98 -6.55 -15.12 -3.58
C LEU A 98 -5.77 -15.86 -2.49
N GLU A 99 -4.70 -16.54 -2.87
CA GLU A 99 -3.84 -17.26 -1.94
C GLU A 99 -3.23 -16.30 -0.91
N THR A 100 -2.50 -15.28 -1.35
CA THR A 100 -1.82 -14.35 -0.44
C THR A 100 -2.80 -13.50 0.36
N ASN A 101 -3.73 -12.81 -0.33
CA ASN A 101 -4.54 -11.77 0.32
C ASN A 101 -5.68 -12.36 1.16
N ILE A 102 -6.23 -13.52 0.80
CA ILE A 102 -7.33 -14.15 1.54
C ILE A 102 -6.81 -15.25 2.45
N MET A 103 -6.13 -16.27 1.90
CA MET A 103 -5.69 -17.42 2.69
C MET A 103 -4.58 -17.01 3.67
N GLY A 104 -3.62 -16.17 3.25
CA GLY A 104 -2.62 -15.61 4.16
C GLY A 104 -3.25 -14.81 5.30
N THR A 105 -4.26 -13.97 5.02
CA THR A 105 -5.02 -13.28 6.06
C THR A 105 -5.69 -14.27 7.01
N ALA A 106 -6.30 -15.35 6.50
CA ALA A 106 -6.92 -16.38 7.34
C ALA A 106 -5.92 -17.05 8.29
N VAL A 107 -4.71 -17.37 7.80
CA VAL A 107 -3.65 -17.95 8.65
C VAL A 107 -3.25 -17.00 9.78
N LEU A 108 -3.07 -15.71 9.47
CA LEU A 108 -2.77 -14.68 10.48
C LEU A 108 -3.90 -14.54 11.51
N MET A 109 -5.14 -14.52 11.06
CA MET A 109 -6.32 -14.41 11.93
C MET A 109 -6.46 -15.63 12.87
N ASP A 110 -6.20 -16.84 12.36
CA ASP A 110 -6.18 -18.06 13.17
C ASP A 110 -5.07 -18.01 14.23
N ALA A 111 -3.87 -17.55 13.86
CA ALA A 111 -2.77 -17.37 14.80
C ALA A 111 -3.12 -16.32 15.88
N CYS A 112 -3.64 -15.18 15.46
CA CYS A 112 -4.10 -14.14 16.38
C CYS A 112 -5.14 -14.64 17.39
N ARG A 113 -6.08 -15.45 16.94
CA ARG A 113 -7.08 -16.07 17.79
C ARG A 113 -6.46 -17.09 18.75
N LYS A 114 -5.57 -17.95 18.25
CA LYS A 114 -4.92 -19.00 19.06
C LYS A 114 -4.08 -18.42 20.18
N TYR A 115 -3.32 -17.35 19.89
CA TYR A 115 -2.37 -16.77 20.85
C TYR A 115 -2.91 -15.56 21.61
N GLY A 116 -4.15 -15.11 21.31
CA GLY A 116 -4.86 -14.11 22.11
C GLY A 116 -4.24 -12.72 22.06
N ILE A 117 -3.97 -12.20 20.85
CA ILE A 117 -3.38 -10.86 20.69
C ILE A 117 -4.28 -9.72 21.15
N GLN A 118 -3.67 -8.57 21.45
CA GLN A 118 -4.39 -7.37 21.90
C GLN A 118 -5.02 -6.59 20.74
N ARG A 119 -4.38 -6.61 19.54
CA ARG A 119 -4.88 -5.89 18.36
C ARG A 119 -4.39 -6.53 17.06
N TYR A 120 -5.32 -6.71 16.11
CA TYR A 120 -5.00 -6.97 14.70
C TYR A 120 -5.43 -5.78 13.85
N HIS A 121 -4.56 -5.29 12.99
CA HIS A 121 -4.90 -4.23 12.03
C HIS A 121 -4.68 -4.70 10.60
N GLN A 122 -5.73 -4.60 9.78
CA GLN A 122 -5.70 -4.89 8.35
C GLN A 122 -5.52 -3.60 7.56
N VAL A 123 -4.46 -3.52 6.77
CA VAL A 123 -4.28 -2.43 5.81
C VAL A 123 -4.94 -2.82 4.50
N SER A 124 -5.96 -2.05 4.10
CA SER A 124 -6.78 -2.26 2.92
C SER A 124 -6.72 -1.04 1.99
N THR A 125 -7.61 -0.97 1.02
CA THR A 125 -7.61 0.01 -0.07
C THR A 125 -9.01 0.54 -0.34
N ASP A 126 -9.13 1.74 -0.87
CA ASP A 126 -10.37 2.34 -1.38
C ASP A 126 -10.90 1.62 -2.62
N GLU A 127 -10.05 0.89 -3.35
CA GLU A 127 -10.45 0.13 -4.53
C GLU A 127 -11.54 -0.93 -4.23
N VAL A 128 -11.75 -1.28 -2.96
CA VAL A 128 -12.84 -2.19 -2.55
C VAL A 128 -14.23 -1.58 -2.77
N TYR A 129 -14.33 -0.25 -2.82
CA TYR A 129 -15.59 0.46 -3.03
C TYR A 129 -16.03 0.53 -4.50
N GLY A 130 -15.09 0.32 -5.44
CA GLY A 130 -15.33 0.40 -6.86
C GLY A 130 -15.05 1.79 -7.46
N ASP A 131 -15.89 2.22 -8.39
CA ASP A 131 -15.65 3.38 -9.24
C ASP A 131 -16.63 4.53 -8.95
N LEU A 132 -16.13 5.76 -9.00
CA LEU A 132 -16.94 6.98 -8.96
C LEU A 132 -16.95 7.65 -10.33
N PRO A 133 -18.10 8.18 -10.79
CA PRO A 133 -18.17 8.90 -12.06
C PRO A 133 -17.42 10.23 -11.99
N LEU A 134 -16.75 10.58 -13.11
CA LEU A 134 -15.98 11.83 -13.22
C LEU A 134 -16.84 13.10 -13.17
N ASP A 135 -18.10 13.02 -13.60
CA ASP A 135 -19.05 14.12 -13.62
C ASP A 135 -19.78 14.36 -12.29
N ARG A 136 -19.47 13.57 -11.27
CA ARG A 136 -20.04 13.69 -9.93
C ARG A 136 -18.97 13.94 -8.87
N PRO A 137 -18.33 15.13 -8.87
CA PRO A 137 -17.28 15.48 -7.90
C PRO A 137 -17.79 15.60 -6.47
N ASP A 138 -19.10 15.63 -6.27
CA ASP A 138 -19.78 15.62 -4.97
C ASP A 138 -19.82 14.24 -4.27
N LEU A 139 -19.53 13.16 -4.99
CA LEU A 139 -19.56 11.81 -4.45
C LEU A 139 -18.20 11.41 -3.84
N PHE A 140 -18.25 10.78 -2.66
CA PHE A 140 -17.10 10.23 -1.95
C PHE A 140 -17.45 8.88 -1.36
N PHE A 141 -16.45 8.02 -1.23
CA PHE A 141 -16.58 6.76 -0.50
C PHE A 141 -16.52 7.00 1.01
N THR A 142 -17.55 6.59 1.71
CA THR A 142 -17.59 6.50 3.17
C THR A 142 -17.40 5.05 3.61
N GLU A 143 -17.16 4.80 4.90
CA GLU A 143 -17.03 3.44 5.43
C GLU A 143 -18.32 2.62 5.29
N THR A 144 -19.47 3.27 5.08
CA THR A 144 -20.77 2.64 4.83
C THR A 144 -21.07 2.41 3.35
N THR A 145 -20.24 2.90 2.45
CA THR A 145 -20.39 2.64 1.01
C THR A 145 -20.33 1.14 0.75
N PRO A 146 -21.27 0.57 -0.01
CA PRO A 146 -21.25 -0.85 -0.37
C PRO A 146 -19.98 -1.24 -1.11
N ILE A 147 -19.46 -2.43 -0.83
CA ILE A 147 -18.31 -2.99 -1.54
C ILE A 147 -18.75 -3.37 -2.97
N HIS A 148 -18.03 -2.84 -3.97
CA HIS A 148 -18.32 -3.07 -5.39
C HIS A 148 -17.03 -3.11 -6.22
N THR A 149 -16.31 -4.20 -6.15
CA THR A 149 -14.94 -4.33 -6.70
C THR A 149 -14.91 -4.48 -8.21
N SER A 150 -13.89 -3.90 -8.87
CA SER A 150 -13.71 -3.88 -10.33
C SER A 150 -12.59 -4.80 -10.82
N SER A 151 -11.74 -5.33 -9.95
CA SER A 151 -10.57 -6.15 -10.32
C SER A 151 -10.39 -7.36 -9.40
N PRO A 152 -9.64 -8.41 -9.84
CA PRO A 152 -9.29 -9.52 -8.95
C PRO A 152 -8.51 -9.06 -7.71
N TYR A 153 -7.65 -8.04 -7.85
CA TYR A 153 -6.97 -7.43 -6.71
C TYR A 153 -7.95 -6.85 -5.70
N SER A 154 -8.81 -5.92 -6.13
CA SER A 154 -9.77 -5.28 -5.22
C SER A 154 -10.75 -6.29 -4.60
N SER A 155 -11.15 -7.33 -5.36
CA SER A 155 -11.97 -8.43 -4.83
C SER A 155 -11.25 -9.23 -3.76
N SER A 156 -9.95 -9.52 -3.92
CA SER A 156 -9.16 -10.21 -2.91
C SER A 156 -8.99 -9.39 -1.63
N LYS A 157 -8.81 -8.07 -1.75
CA LYS A 157 -8.72 -7.15 -0.60
C LYS A 157 -10.06 -7.03 0.13
N ALA A 158 -11.16 -6.89 -0.63
CA ALA A 158 -12.50 -6.86 -0.05
C ALA A 158 -12.84 -8.15 0.69
N SER A 159 -12.46 -9.32 0.13
CA SER A 159 -12.65 -10.61 0.77
C SER A 159 -11.86 -10.72 2.07
N ALA A 160 -10.62 -10.21 2.10
CA ALA A 160 -9.82 -10.13 3.32
C ALA A 160 -10.48 -9.24 4.38
N ASP A 161 -10.99 -8.06 4.00
CA ASP A 161 -11.71 -7.16 4.91
C ASP A 161 -12.93 -7.84 5.53
N LEU A 162 -13.75 -8.49 4.70
CA LEU A 162 -14.93 -9.22 5.16
C LEU A 162 -14.58 -10.38 6.09
N LEU A 163 -13.48 -11.08 5.81
CA LEU A 163 -12.97 -12.15 6.67
C LEU A 163 -12.54 -11.60 8.03
N VAL A 164 -11.80 -10.51 8.07
CA VAL A 164 -11.34 -9.83 9.30
C VAL A 164 -12.55 -9.43 10.16
N LEU A 165 -13.56 -8.79 9.58
CA LEU A 165 -14.78 -8.42 10.26
C LEU A 165 -15.60 -9.63 10.74
N ALA A 166 -15.60 -10.72 9.97
CA ALA A 166 -16.25 -11.97 10.36
C ALA A 166 -15.57 -12.60 11.59
N TYR A 167 -14.23 -12.59 11.66
CA TYR A 167 -13.50 -13.07 12.85
C TYR A 167 -13.78 -12.23 14.09
N HIS A 168 -13.88 -10.92 13.93
CA HIS A 168 -14.34 -10.05 15.03
C HIS A 168 -15.74 -10.44 15.49
N ARG A 169 -16.69 -10.54 14.58
CA ARG A 169 -18.10 -10.80 14.89
C ARG A 169 -18.34 -12.20 15.47
N THR A 170 -17.58 -13.19 14.97
CA THR A 170 -17.77 -14.60 15.36
C THR A 170 -16.97 -14.98 16.60
N TYR A 171 -15.75 -14.49 16.71
CA TYR A 171 -14.81 -14.90 17.76
C TYR A 171 -14.42 -13.80 18.73
N GLY A 172 -14.89 -12.56 18.52
CA GLY A 172 -14.53 -11.42 19.38
C GLY A 172 -13.11 -10.93 19.19
N LEU A 173 -12.43 -11.30 18.06
CA LEU A 173 -11.06 -10.88 17.84
C LEU A 173 -10.97 -9.35 17.77
N PRO A 174 -10.01 -8.70 18.48
CA PRO A 174 -9.88 -7.24 18.49
C PRO A 174 -9.22 -6.73 17.20
N VAL A 175 -10.02 -6.43 16.20
CA VAL A 175 -9.58 -6.01 14.88
C VAL A 175 -9.87 -4.54 14.58
N THR A 176 -9.09 -3.95 13.68
CA THR A 176 -9.40 -2.69 12.99
C THR A 176 -8.98 -2.82 11.53
N ILE A 177 -9.58 -2.02 10.64
CA ILE A 177 -9.24 -1.97 9.22
C ILE A 177 -9.02 -0.51 8.83
N SER A 178 -7.97 -0.21 8.06
CA SER A 178 -7.84 1.04 7.33
C SER A 178 -8.02 0.81 5.83
N ARG A 179 -8.84 1.62 5.16
CA ARG A 179 -8.95 1.68 3.71
C ARG A 179 -8.32 2.98 3.24
N CYS A 180 -7.16 2.88 2.59
CA CYS A 180 -6.41 4.06 2.21
C CYS A 180 -6.58 4.39 0.73
N SER A 181 -6.44 5.68 0.40
CA SER A 181 -6.26 6.16 -0.95
C SER A 181 -4.86 5.84 -1.51
N ASN A 182 -4.58 6.21 -2.75
CA ASN A 182 -3.30 5.90 -3.41
C ASN A 182 -2.11 6.53 -2.66
N ASN A 183 -1.21 5.69 -2.18
CA ASN A 183 -0.02 6.14 -1.47
C ASN A 183 1.11 6.53 -2.44
N TYR A 184 1.93 7.51 -2.05
CA TYR A 184 3.16 7.90 -2.73
C TYR A 184 4.22 8.35 -1.71
N GLY A 185 5.50 8.30 -2.09
CA GLY A 185 6.59 8.68 -1.20
C GLY A 185 7.85 7.82 -1.38
N PRO A 186 8.77 7.86 -0.40
CA PRO A 186 9.98 7.06 -0.35
C PRO A 186 9.73 5.55 -0.46
N TYR A 187 10.62 4.83 -1.16
CA TYR A 187 10.57 3.39 -1.33
C TYR A 187 9.36 2.84 -2.12
N HIS A 188 8.59 3.69 -2.81
CA HIS A 188 7.50 3.24 -3.67
C HIS A 188 8.05 2.46 -4.85
N PHE A 189 7.52 1.23 -5.08
CA PHE A 189 8.09 0.29 -6.06
C PHE A 189 7.99 0.84 -7.50
N PRO A 190 9.06 0.71 -8.31
CA PRO A 190 9.18 1.35 -9.63
C PRO A 190 8.11 1.04 -10.69
N GLU A 191 7.29 -0.01 -10.51
CA GLU A 191 6.19 -0.32 -11.44
C GLU A 191 4.96 0.59 -11.28
N LYS A 192 4.89 1.36 -10.20
CA LYS A 192 3.75 2.26 -9.89
C LYS A 192 3.93 3.61 -10.58
N LEU A 193 2.81 4.31 -10.84
CA LEU A 193 2.74 5.51 -11.67
C LEU A 193 3.86 6.54 -11.35
N ILE A 194 3.90 7.04 -10.12
CA ILE A 194 4.82 8.13 -9.77
C ILE A 194 6.28 7.72 -9.91
N PRO A 195 6.78 6.63 -9.28
CA PRO A 195 8.18 6.25 -9.44
C PRO A 195 8.54 5.85 -10.87
N LEU A 196 7.64 5.17 -11.58
CA LEU A 196 7.85 4.80 -12.98
C LEU A 196 8.10 6.05 -13.84
N MET A 197 7.26 7.08 -13.69
CA MET A 197 7.40 8.32 -14.46
C MET A 197 8.68 9.08 -14.08
N ILE A 198 9.04 9.13 -12.80
CA ILE A 198 10.30 9.76 -12.35
C ILE A 198 11.50 9.06 -12.98
N ILE A 199 11.60 7.74 -12.83
CA ILE A 199 12.75 6.95 -13.31
C ILE A 199 12.86 7.00 -14.82
N ASN A 200 11.75 6.85 -15.54
CA ASN A 200 11.75 6.94 -17.00
C ASN A 200 12.15 8.35 -17.47
N ALA A 201 11.63 9.40 -16.85
CA ALA A 201 12.00 10.78 -17.21
C ALA A 201 13.49 11.06 -16.96
N LEU A 202 14.08 10.55 -15.88
CA LEU A 202 15.52 10.69 -15.61
C LEU A 202 16.39 10.09 -16.74
N HIS A 203 15.92 9.02 -17.37
CA HIS A 203 16.62 8.33 -18.46
C HIS A 203 16.15 8.74 -19.87
N ASP A 204 15.35 9.80 -20.02
CA ASP A 204 14.76 10.25 -21.27
C ASP A 204 13.98 9.14 -22.02
N LYS A 205 13.36 8.22 -21.24
CA LYS A 205 12.54 7.12 -21.75
C LYS A 205 11.07 7.55 -21.89
N PRO A 206 10.28 6.87 -22.74
CA PRO A 206 8.84 7.12 -22.84
C PRO A 206 8.12 7.00 -21.49
N LEU A 207 7.17 7.90 -21.25
CA LEU A 207 6.33 7.95 -20.07
C LEU A 207 4.95 7.36 -20.43
N PRO A 208 4.69 6.06 -20.18
CA PRO A 208 3.46 5.40 -20.61
C PRO A 208 2.27 5.86 -19.77
N VAL A 209 1.27 6.45 -20.41
CA VAL A 209 0.01 6.86 -19.79
C VAL A 209 -1.13 6.03 -20.36
N TYR A 210 -1.86 5.32 -19.49
CA TYR A 210 -3.02 4.53 -19.88
C TYR A 210 -4.16 5.42 -20.43
N GLY A 211 -4.71 5.03 -21.60
CA GLY A 211 -5.81 5.74 -22.23
C GLY A 211 -5.49 7.22 -22.46
N ASP A 212 -6.40 8.09 -22.06
CA ASP A 212 -6.24 9.56 -22.13
C ASP A 212 -5.59 10.16 -20.86
N GLY A 213 -5.37 9.35 -19.82
CA GLY A 213 -4.81 9.77 -18.55
C GLY A 213 -5.74 10.59 -17.66
N LEU A 214 -7.04 10.63 -17.97
CA LEU A 214 -8.02 11.42 -17.22
C LEU A 214 -8.52 10.75 -15.93
N ASN A 215 -8.11 9.50 -15.67
CA ASN A 215 -8.43 8.83 -14.42
C ASN A 215 -7.94 9.65 -13.22
N VAL A 216 -8.83 9.83 -12.24
CA VAL A 216 -8.55 10.61 -11.02
C VAL A 216 -8.25 9.69 -9.86
N ARG A 217 -7.21 10.01 -9.10
CA ARG A 217 -6.84 9.32 -7.86
C ARG A 217 -6.68 10.33 -6.75
N ASP A 218 -7.08 9.95 -5.54
CA ASP A 218 -6.71 10.67 -4.32
C ASP A 218 -5.34 10.19 -3.86
N TRP A 219 -4.43 11.12 -3.57
CA TRP A 219 -3.03 10.82 -3.26
C TRP A 219 -2.70 11.13 -1.81
N LEU A 220 -2.26 10.11 -1.09
CA LEU A 220 -1.89 10.14 0.31
C LEU A 220 -0.37 9.97 0.47
N TYR A 221 0.29 10.93 1.12
CA TYR A 221 1.71 10.80 1.42
C TYR A 221 1.93 9.67 2.44
N VAL A 222 2.90 8.80 2.20
CA VAL A 222 3.04 7.55 2.95
C VAL A 222 3.28 7.75 4.45
N GLU A 223 3.97 8.83 4.85
CA GLU A 223 4.18 9.15 6.27
C GLU A 223 2.87 9.54 6.96
N ASP A 224 1.97 10.24 6.26
CA ASP A 224 0.65 10.57 6.80
C ASP A 224 -0.19 9.31 7.01
N HIS A 225 -0.09 8.33 6.10
CA HIS A 225 -0.72 7.02 6.26
C HIS A 225 -0.16 6.25 7.46
N CYS A 226 1.17 6.24 7.63
CA CYS A 226 1.80 5.59 8.80
C CYS A 226 1.30 6.19 10.12
N ARG A 227 1.17 7.52 10.21
CA ARG A 227 0.60 8.21 11.38
C ARG A 227 -0.87 7.83 11.61
N ALA A 228 -1.66 7.67 10.54
CA ALA A 228 -3.05 7.23 10.66
C ALA A 228 -3.13 5.81 11.26
N ILE A 229 -2.34 4.88 10.75
CA ILE A 229 -2.32 3.49 11.24
C ILE A 229 -1.89 3.46 12.71
N ASP A 230 -0.81 4.14 13.08
CA ASP A 230 -0.34 4.21 14.47
C ASP A 230 -1.44 4.75 15.39
N LEU A 231 -2.12 5.82 14.99
CA LEU A 231 -3.23 6.39 15.76
C LEU A 231 -4.43 5.43 15.88
N ILE A 232 -4.75 4.68 14.81
CA ILE A 232 -5.79 3.64 14.84
C ILE A 232 -5.39 2.51 15.80
N LEU A 233 -4.14 2.10 15.82
CA LEU A 233 -3.65 1.09 16.77
C LEU A 233 -3.84 1.55 18.22
N GLN A 234 -3.54 2.80 18.50
CA GLN A 234 -3.60 3.36 19.86
C GLN A 234 -5.02 3.65 20.33
N LYS A 235 -5.88 4.19 19.46
CA LYS A 235 -7.17 4.79 19.84
C LYS A 235 -8.37 4.30 19.03
N GLY A 236 -8.15 3.59 17.91
CA GLY A 236 -9.24 3.13 17.06
C GLY A 236 -10.16 2.16 17.78
N ARG A 237 -11.46 2.27 17.52
CA ARG A 237 -12.46 1.37 18.08
C ARG A 237 -12.36 -0.02 17.45
N VAL A 238 -12.39 -1.04 18.30
CA VAL A 238 -12.37 -2.44 17.87
C VAL A 238 -13.60 -2.75 17.02
N GLY A 239 -13.37 -3.48 15.91
CA GLY A 239 -14.42 -3.86 14.95
C GLY A 239 -14.70 -2.80 13.89
N GLU A 240 -14.02 -1.65 13.92
CA GLU A 240 -14.29 -0.53 13.02
C GLU A 240 -13.35 -0.48 11.80
N VAL A 241 -13.90 0.09 10.73
CA VAL A 241 -13.20 0.46 9.51
C VAL A 241 -12.98 1.98 9.54
N TYR A 242 -11.80 2.42 9.10
CA TYR A 242 -11.44 3.83 8.95
C TYR A 242 -10.95 4.10 7.53
N ASN A 243 -11.58 5.04 6.86
CA ASN A 243 -11.09 5.59 5.60
C ASN A 243 -9.93 6.56 5.86
N VAL A 244 -8.83 6.40 5.08
CA VAL A 244 -7.63 7.21 5.23
C VAL A 244 -7.30 7.84 3.88
N GLY A 245 -7.77 9.05 3.64
CA GLY A 245 -7.66 9.78 2.38
C GLY A 245 -6.74 10.99 2.45
N GLY A 246 -6.16 11.35 1.30
CA GLY A 246 -5.22 12.46 1.19
C GLY A 246 -5.86 13.82 0.93
N HIS A 247 -7.12 13.86 0.47
CA HIS A 247 -7.78 15.06 -0.09
C HIS A 247 -6.98 15.72 -1.23
N ASN A 248 -6.29 14.92 -2.01
CA ASN A 248 -5.42 15.36 -3.10
C ASN A 248 -5.82 14.66 -4.41
N GLU A 249 -7.05 14.89 -4.87
CA GLU A 249 -7.52 14.33 -6.13
C GLU A 249 -6.78 14.95 -7.32
N MET A 250 -6.11 14.10 -8.13
CA MET A 250 -5.33 14.50 -9.29
C MET A 250 -5.58 13.55 -10.45
N LYS A 251 -5.64 14.10 -11.67
CA LYS A 251 -5.62 13.30 -12.90
C LYS A 251 -4.22 12.70 -13.10
N ASN A 252 -4.15 11.47 -13.59
CA ASN A 252 -2.88 10.82 -13.86
C ASN A 252 -2.00 11.63 -14.81
N ILE A 253 -2.59 12.20 -15.88
CA ILE A 253 -1.85 13.03 -16.85
C ILE A 253 -1.24 14.29 -16.21
N ASP A 254 -1.96 14.92 -15.27
CA ASP A 254 -1.49 16.14 -14.61
C ASP A 254 -0.26 15.84 -13.70
N ILE A 255 -0.25 14.66 -13.06
CA ILE A 255 0.91 14.19 -12.27
C ILE A 255 2.12 13.98 -13.18
N VAL A 256 1.93 13.33 -14.34
CA VAL A 256 3.03 13.07 -15.28
C VAL A 256 3.62 14.39 -15.81
N LYS A 257 2.78 15.36 -16.19
CA LYS A 257 3.23 16.71 -16.59
C LYS A 257 3.97 17.43 -15.47
N LEU A 258 3.49 17.32 -14.23
CA LEU A 258 4.15 17.92 -13.07
C LEU A 258 5.54 17.31 -12.86
N ILE A 259 5.69 16.00 -13.01
CA ILE A 259 6.99 15.31 -12.92
C ILE A 259 7.93 15.78 -14.05
N CYS A 260 7.44 15.85 -15.30
CA CYS A 260 8.22 16.41 -16.41
C CYS A 260 8.75 17.82 -16.09
N LYS A 261 7.86 18.70 -15.63
CA LYS A 261 8.20 20.08 -15.26
C LYS A 261 9.23 20.11 -14.13
N ALA A 262 9.05 19.30 -13.08
CA ALA A 262 9.95 19.29 -11.93
C ALA A 262 11.36 18.81 -12.27
N LEU A 263 11.48 17.87 -13.24
CA LEU A 263 12.76 17.32 -13.72
C LEU A 263 13.34 18.07 -14.91
N GLY A 264 12.68 19.12 -15.41
CA GLY A 264 13.11 19.85 -16.60
C GLY A 264 13.05 19.02 -17.89
N LYS A 265 12.14 18.05 -17.97
CA LYS A 265 11.98 17.15 -19.11
C LYS A 265 10.81 17.57 -20.00
N PRO A 266 10.89 17.35 -21.34
CA PRO A 266 9.83 17.74 -22.25
C PRO A 266 8.61 16.82 -22.14
N GLU A 267 7.42 17.38 -22.30
CA GLU A 267 6.16 16.61 -22.34
C GLU A 267 6.08 15.66 -23.56
N SER A 268 6.93 15.84 -24.58
CA SER A 268 7.04 14.92 -25.72
C SER A 268 7.45 13.50 -25.33
N LEU A 269 7.95 13.29 -24.10
CA LEU A 269 8.20 11.95 -23.55
C LEU A 269 6.89 11.22 -23.19
N ILE A 270 5.76 11.92 -23.05
CA ILE A 270 4.47 11.30 -22.70
C ILE A 270 3.95 10.49 -23.88
N HIS A 271 3.70 9.20 -23.65
CA HIS A 271 3.15 8.28 -24.62
C HIS A 271 1.83 7.68 -24.09
N HIS A 272 0.71 7.94 -24.82
CA HIS A 272 -0.53 7.28 -24.51
C HIS A 272 -0.51 5.84 -25.00
N VAL A 273 -0.80 4.90 -24.10
CA VAL A 273 -0.86 3.46 -24.38
C VAL A 273 -2.28 2.93 -24.20
N THR A 274 -2.56 1.76 -24.77
CA THR A 274 -3.88 1.12 -24.63
C THR A 274 -4.24 0.97 -23.15
N ASP A 275 -5.46 1.40 -22.80
CA ASP A 275 -5.94 1.34 -21.42
C ASP A 275 -6.10 -0.11 -20.93
N ARG A 276 -5.99 -0.30 -19.62
CA ARG A 276 -6.19 -1.62 -19.00
C ARG A 276 -7.69 -1.93 -18.84
N LYS A 277 -8.02 -3.21 -18.79
CA LYS A 277 -9.39 -3.65 -18.50
C LYS A 277 -9.76 -3.34 -17.05
N GLY A 278 -11.03 -2.94 -16.84
CA GLY A 278 -11.51 -2.62 -15.50
C GLY A 278 -10.80 -1.44 -14.84
N HIS A 279 -10.40 -0.45 -15.62
CA HIS A 279 -9.72 0.75 -15.12
C HIS A 279 -10.74 1.76 -14.59
N ASP A 280 -10.91 1.80 -13.29
CA ASP A 280 -11.82 2.72 -12.62
C ASP A 280 -11.47 4.19 -12.93
N GLN A 281 -12.50 5.01 -13.09
CA GLN A 281 -12.36 6.41 -13.52
C GLN A 281 -11.90 7.32 -12.38
N ARG A 282 -12.50 7.17 -11.19
CA ARG A 282 -12.22 8.07 -10.06
C ARG A 282 -12.31 7.34 -8.72
N TYR A 283 -11.33 7.62 -7.86
CA TYR A 283 -11.38 7.31 -6.44
C TYR A 283 -11.33 8.59 -5.63
N ALA A 284 -12.20 8.70 -4.64
CA ALA A 284 -12.21 9.77 -3.67
C ALA A 284 -12.77 9.25 -2.33
N ILE A 285 -11.98 9.37 -1.28
CA ILE A 285 -12.34 8.90 0.06
C ILE A 285 -12.80 10.07 0.93
N ASP A 286 -13.81 9.82 1.76
CA ASP A 286 -14.19 10.69 2.87
C ASP A 286 -13.50 10.21 4.17
N PRO A 287 -12.51 10.94 4.72
CA PRO A 287 -11.85 10.60 5.97
C PRO A 287 -12.51 11.26 7.20
N THR A 288 -13.74 11.74 7.10
CA THR A 288 -14.43 12.45 8.20
C THR A 288 -14.45 11.61 9.48
N LYS A 289 -14.73 10.31 9.41
CA LYS A 289 -14.78 9.43 10.58
C LYS A 289 -13.47 9.39 11.35
N ILE A 290 -12.34 9.17 10.68
CA ILE A 290 -11.04 9.13 11.36
C ILE A 290 -10.69 10.49 11.97
N HIS A 291 -11.08 11.58 11.30
CA HIS A 291 -10.89 12.93 11.85
C HIS A 291 -11.73 13.16 13.10
N GLU A 292 -13.02 12.89 13.05
CA GLU A 292 -13.95 13.13 14.18
C GLU A 292 -13.64 12.24 15.38
N GLU A 293 -13.32 10.97 15.15
CA GLU A 293 -13.11 10.01 16.24
C GLU A 293 -11.68 10.06 16.80
N LEU A 294 -10.67 10.28 15.95
CA LEU A 294 -9.27 10.15 16.32
C LEU A 294 -8.46 11.45 16.17
N GLY A 295 -9.02 12.49 15.55
CA GLY A 295 -8.35 13.77 15.32
C GLY A 295 -7.31 13.75 14.21
N TRP A 296 -7.28 12.70 13.36
CA TRP A 296 -6.30 12.61 12.28
C TRP A 296 -6.71 13.42 11.05
N LEU A 297 -5.74 14.09 10.45
CA LEU A 297 -5.80 14.70 9.11
C LEU A 297 -4.47 14.51 8.39
N PRO A 298 -4.46 14.42 7.05
CA PRO A 298 -3.21 14.44 6.30
C PRO A 298 -2.55 15.83 6.43
N GLU A 299 -1.25 15.85 6.72
CA GLU A 299 -0.48 17.09 6.88
C GLU A 299 0.25 17.48 5.60
N THR A 300 0.55 16.50 4.73
CA THR A 300 1.35 16.70 3.53
C THR A 300 0.45 17.01 2.33
N LYS A 301 0.48 18.26 1.86
CA LYS A 301 -0.15 18.64 0.59
C LYS A 301 0.58 17.97 -0.57
N PHE A 302 -0.15 17.57 -1.62
CA PHE A 302 0.44 16.89 -2.78
C PHE A 302 1.60 17.68 -3.40
N ALA A 303 1.46 19.00 -3.55
CA ALA A 303 2.49 19.87 -4.12
C ALA A 303 3.83 19.84 -3.37
N ASP A 304 3.82 19.56 -2.08
CA ASP A 304 5.03 19.45 -1.26
C ASP A 304 5.52 18.00 -1.18
N GLY A 305 4.61 17.06 -1.02
CA GLY A 305 4.94 15.63 -0.98
C GLY A 305 5.56 15.11 -2.28
N ILE A 306 5.06 15.56 -3.43
CA ILE A 306 5.63 15.16 -4.72
C ILE A 306 7.06 15.66 -4.92
N LYS A 307 7.40 16.86 -4.45
CA LYS A 307 8.77 17.38 -4.47
C LYS A 307 9.69 16.54 -3.60
N LYS A 308 9.25 16.24 -2.36
CA LYS A 308 9.99 15.33 -1.46
C LYS A 308 10.21 13.96 -2.11
N THR A 309 9.19 13.43 -2.77
CA THR A 309 9.27 12.13 -3.45
C THR A 309 10.25 12.17 -4.60
N ILE A 310 10.17 13.17 -5.49
CA ILE A 310 11.12 13.32 -6.61
C ILE A 310 12.55 13.45 -6.08
N GLN A 311 12.77 14.30 -5.08
CA GLN A 311 14.10 14.48 -4.49
C GLN A 311 14.62 13.18 -3.89
N TRP A 312 13.76 12.41 -3.22
CA TRP A 312 14.16 11.12 -2.68
C TRP A 312 14.67 10.16 -3.77
N TYR A 313 14.01 10.09 -4.94
CA TYR A 313 14.46 9.24 -6.05
C TYR A 313 15.78 9.73 -6.65
N LEU A 314 16.02 11.05 -6.68
CA LEU A 314 17.30 11.63 -7.13
C LEU A 314 18.45 11.26 -6.17
N ASP A 315 18.18 11.21 -4.88
CA ASP A 315 19.18 10.97 -3.83
C ASP A 315 19.43 9.48 -3.56
N HIS A 316 18.56 8.58 -4.06
CA HIS A 316 18.61 7.13 -3.76
C HIS A 316 18.64 6.28 -5.02
N GLU A 317 19.44 6.69 -6.00
CA GLU A 317 19.63 5.93 -7.24
C GLU A 317 20.20 4.52 -6.98
N ASP A 318 21.06 4.39 -6.00
CA ASP A 318 21.63 3.13 -5.50
C ASP A 318 20.58 2.13 -4.99
N TRP A 319 19.43 2.62 -4.48
CA TRP A 319 18.33 1.77 -4.04
C TRP A 319 17.51 1.24 -5.22
N TRP A 320 17.09 2.10 -6.16
CA TRP A 320 16.14 1.70 -7.20
C TRP A 320 16.80 1.14 -8.48
N GLN A 321 18.04 1.48 -8.79
CA GLN A 321 18.74 0.93 -9.95
C GLN A 321 18.82 -0.60 -9.98
N PRO A 322 19.22 -1.29 -8.88
CA PRO A 322 19.19 -2.75 -8.83
C PRO A 322 17.79 -3.33 -9.03
N ILE A 323 16.75 -2.64 -8.51
CA ILE A 323 15.36 -3.10 -8.60
C ILE A 323 14.85 -3.09 -10.04
N ILE A 324 15.20 -2.08 -10.83
CA ILE A 324 14.74 -1.95 -12.24
C ILE A 324 15.54 -2.82 -13.23
N SER A 325 16.46 -3.64 -12.76
CA SER A 325 17.23 -4.60 -13.58
C SER A 325 16.54 -5.98 -13.67
N GLY A 326 17.00 -6.81 -14.60
CA GLY A 326 16.59 -8.21 -14.67
C GLY A 326 15.09 -8.45 -14.92
N GLU A 327 14.41 -9.13 -13.98
CA GLU A 327 12.99 -9.52 -14.13
C GLU A 327 12.04 -8.33 -14.27
N TYR A 328 12.36 -7.20 -13.64
CA TYR A 328 11.58 -5.97 -13.81
C TYR A 328 11.58 -5.49 -15.26
N GLN A 329 12.72 -5.53 -15.94
CA GLN A 329 12.81 -5.12 -17.36
C GLN A 329 11.97 -6.04 -18.26
N GLN A 330 11.96 -7.34 -18.00
CA GLN A 330 11.12 -8.29 -18.74
C GLN A 330 9.63 -7.99 -18.51
N TYR A 331 9.23 -7.72 -17.27
CA TYR A 331 7.88 -7.30 -16.96
C TYR A 331 7.52 -5.98 -17.65
N TYR A 332 8.39 -4.98 -17.61
CA TYR A 332 8.17 -3.68 -18.25
C TYR A 332 7.96 -3.83 -19.77
N GLN A 333 8.80 -4.61 -20.45
CA GLN A 333 8.66 -4.88 -21.88
C GLN A 333 7.34 -5.59 -22.21
N LYS A 334 6.93 -6.54 -21.39
CA LYS A 334 5.65 -7.23 -21.55
C LYS A 334 4.46 -6.27 -21.41
N MET A 335 4.49 -5.36 -20.44
CA MET A 335 3.37 -4.45 -20.15
C MET A 335 3.27 -3.29 -21.15
N TYR A 336 4.38 -2.74 -21.59
CA TYR A 336 4.38 -1.51 -22.37
C TYR A 336 4.96 -1.68 -23.78
N GLY A 337 5.79 -2.68 -24.04
CA GLY A 337 6.43 -2.89 -25.35
C GLY A 337 5.48 -3.27 -26.49
N SER A 338 4.29 -3.80 -26.19
CA SER A 338 3.28 -4.22 -27.16
C SER A 338 2.01 -3.36 -27.13
N ARG A 339 1.95 -2.32 -26.29
CA ARG A 339 0.76 -1.47 -26.10
C ARG A 339 0.85 -0.11 -26.80
N GLY A 340 1.95 0.12 -27.55
CA GLY A 340 2.16 1.34 -28.34
C GLY A 340 1.52 1.30 -29.72
#